data_95e4429c39f7f46a9a37feb4be851b55
#
_entry.id   95e4429c39f7f46a9a37feb4be851b55
#
_cell.length_a   1.000
_cell.length_b   1.000
_cell.length_c   1.000
_cell.angle_alpha   90.00
_cell.angle_beta   90.00
_cell.angle_gamma   90.00
#
_symmetry.space_group_name_H-M   'P 1'
#
loop_
_entity.id
_entity.type
_entity.pdbx_description
1 polymer ?
#
loop_
_entity_poly.entity_id
_entity_poly.type
_entity_poly.pdbx_seq_one_letter_code
_entity_poly.pdbx_strand_id
1 'polypeptide(L)'
;MKMYILIKDDIPLGFAMVAVAHASLAGYLKFQDTPEVKEWLSGPFFKAVCKVNAKEFENAKEVPDHVVLTESALDNREVAIVLKPREEWPKMFKFLRLYKDAPVAVTQPPASA
;
A
#
# COMPACT_ATOMS: atom_id res chain seq x y z
N MET A 1 12.82 -7.31 -1.46
CA MET A 1 12.27 -6.63 -0.26
C MET A 1 11.40 -5.47 -0.67
N LYS A 2 10.15 -5.47 -0.29
CA LYS A 2 9.25 -4.37 -0.60
C LYS A 2 8.27 -4.13 0.53
N MET A 3 7.67 -2.95 0.54
CA MET A 3 6.64 -2.57 1.50
C MET A 3 5.29 -2.63 0.79
N TYR A 4 4.32 -3.32 1.36
CA TYR A 4 2.96 -3.31 0.83
C TYR A 4 2.14 -2.23 1.51
N ILE A 5 1.38 -1.49 0.70
CA ILE A 5 0.41 -0.51 1.17
C ILE A 5 -0.92 -0.88 0.54
N LEU A 6 -1.92 -1.18 1.36
CA LEU A 6 -3.23 -1.64 0.89
C LEU A 6 -4.25 -0.53 1.11
N ILE A 7 -4.92 -0.13 0.05
CA ILE A 7 -5.92 0.96 0.09
C ILE A 7 -7.30 0.35 -0.16
N LYS A 8 -8.26 0.69 0.67
CA LYS A 8 -9.64 0.22 0.46
C LYS A 8 -10.19 0.74 -0.86
N ASP A 9 -10.91 -0.11 -1.56
CA ASP A 9 -11.35 0.16 -2.93
C ASP A 9 -12.46 1.21 -3.04
N ASP A 10 -13.06 1.61 -1.93
CA ASP A 10 -14.12 2.61 -1.92
C ASP A 10 -13.65 3.99 -1.43
N ILE A 11 -12.35 4.23 -1.39
CA ILE A 11 -11.79 5.52 -1.01
C ILE A 11 -11.62 6.38 -2.26
N PRO A 12 -12.13 7.63 -2.27
CA PRO A 12 -11.92 8.52 -3.43
C PRO A 12 -10.45 8.73 -3.72
N LEU A 13 -10.12 8.85 -4.99
CA LEU A 13 -8.72 8.86 -5.46
C LEU A 13 -7.85 9.88 -4.73
N GLY A 14 -8.34 11.10 -4.53
CA GLY A 14 -7.56 12.12 -3.84
C GLY A 14 -7.16 11.70 -2.43
N PHE A 15 -8.11 11.11 -1.69
CA PHE A 15 -7.82 10.61 -0.35
C PHE A 15 -6.91 9.38 -0.40
N ALA A 16 -7.06 8.54 -1.42
CA ALA A 16 -6.19 7.38 -1.58
C ALA A 16 -4.74 7.81 -1.77
N MET A 17 -4.50 8.84 -2.55
CA MET A 17 -3.14 9.36 -2.78
C MET A 17 -2.52 9.85 -1.47
N VAL A 18 -3.28 10.60 -0.69
CA VAL A 18 -2.81 11.08 0.62
C VAL A 18 -2.57 9.91 1.56
N ALA A 19 -3.46 8.92 1.55
CA ALA A 19 -3.32 7.75 2.40
C ALA A 19 -2.04 6.96 2.09
N VAL A 20 -1.67 6.85 0.81
CA VAL A 20 -0.43 6.18 0.42
C VAL A 20 0.78 6.92 1.01
N ALA A 21 0.79 8.24 0.92
CA ALA A 21 1.88 9.04 1.45
C ALA A 21 1.99 8.89 2.98
N HIS A 22 0.85 8.97 3.67
CA HIS A 22 0.82 8.78 5.11
C HIS A 22 1.25 7.37 5.50
N ALA A 23 0.79 6.36 4.78
CA ALA A 23 1.11 4.98 5.08
C ALA A 23 2.60 4.69 4.95
N SER A 24 3.23 5.21 3.90
CA SER A 24 4.66 5.02 3.69
C SER A 24 5.46 5.57 4.87
N LEU A 25 5.13 6.79 5.30
CA LEU A 25 5.82 7.40 6.43
C LEU A 25 5.51 6.67 7.74
N ALA A 26 4.23 6.33 7.97
CA ALA A 26 3.84 5.64 9.19
C ALA A 26 4.55 4.28 9.32
N GLY A 27 4.65 3.55 8.22
CA GLY A 27 5.37 2.27 8.22
C GLY A 27 6.84 2.45 8.53
N TYR A 28 7.47 3.44 7.92
CA TYR A 28 8.87 3.72 8.21
C TYR A 28 9.06 4.07 9.70
N LEU A 29 8.26 5.00 10.21
CA LEU A 29 8.41 5.43 11.61
C LEU A 29 8.15 4.30 12.61
N LYS A 30 7.18 3.43 12.31
CA LYS A 30 6.83 2.34 13.20
C LYS A 30 7.93 1.28 13.27
N PHE A 31 8.52 0.95 12.11
CA PHE A 31 9.42 -0.20 12.02
C PHE A 31 10.88 0.18 11.74
N GLN A 32 11.25 1.45 11.84
CA GLN A 32 12.56 1.94 11.43
C GLN A 32 13.73 1.27 12.14
N ASP A 33 13.52 0.76 13.33
CA ASP A 33 14.60 0.13 14.08
C ASP A 33 14.77 -1.36 13.77
N THR A 34 13.99 -1.90 12.83
CA THR A 34 14.11 -3.29 12.47
C THR A 34 15.15 -3.48 11.36
N PRO A 35 15.81 -4.65 11.33
CA PRO A 35 16.77 -4.92 10.26
C PRO A 35 16.13 -4.88 8.87
N GLU A 36 14.87 -5.31 8.77
CA GLU A 36 14.17 -5.34 7.48
C GLU A 36 14.00 -3.94 6.89
N VAL A 37 13.62 -2.97 7.71
CA VAL A 37 13.47 -1.59 7.21
C VAL A 37 14.83 -1.02 6.83
N LYS A 38 15.87 -1.31 7.63
CA LYS A 38 17.21 -0.81 7.29
C LYS A 38 17.70 -1.36 5.97
N GLU A 39 17.48 -2.65 5.72
CA GLU A 39 17.85 -3.26 4.45
C GLU A 39 17.03 -2.68 3.30
N TRP A 40 15.73 -2.56 3.47
CA TRP A 40 14.84 -2.01 2.47
C TRP A 40 15.21 -0.58 2.10
N LEU A 41 15.53 0.24 3.11
CA LEU A 41 15.86 1.64 2.89
C LEU A 41 17.24 1.82 2.24
N SER A 42 18.15 0.87 2.42
CA SER A 42 19.48 0.95 1.82
C SER A 42 19.46 0.65 0.32
N GLY A 43 18.37 0.12 -0.19
CA GLY A 43 18.19 -0.17 -1.61
C GLY A 43 17.17 0.79 -2.22
N PRO A 44 16.46 0.36 -3.25
CA PRO A 44 15.50 1.22 -3.94
C PRO A 44 14.17 1.40 -3.20
N PHE A 45 14.04 0.88 -1.99
CA PHE A 45 12.85 0.92 -1.13
C PHE A 45 11.54 0.78 -1.91
N PHE A 46 11.40 -0.33 -2.63
CA PHE A 46 10.21 -0.63 -3.43
C PHE A 46 8.95 -0.66 -2.58
N LYS A 47 7.86 -0.19 -3.17
CA LYS A 47 6.54 -0.26 -2.57
C LYS A 47 5.58 -0.86 -3.58
N ALA A 48 4.62 -1.65 -3.07
CA ALA A 48 3.52 -2.13 -3.88
C ALA A 48 2.25 -1.57 -3.28
N VAL A 49 1.54 -0.75 -4.04
CA VAL A 49 0.27 -0.18 -3.61
C VAL A 49 -0.85 -1.00 -4.23
N CYS A 50 -1.69 -1.58 -3.39
CA CYS A 50 -2.76 -2.46 -3.84
C CYS A 50 -4.13 -1.89 -3.47
N LYS A 51 -5.11 -2.12 -4.34
CA LYS A 51 -6.49 -1.73 -4.11
C LYS A 51 -7.22 -2.98 -3.61
N VAL A 52 -7.75 -2.92 -2.40
CA VAL A 52 -8.30 -4.12 -1.75
C VAL A 52 -9.78 -3.91 -1.39
N ASN A 53 -10.53 -4.99 -1.41
CA ASN A 53 -11.91 -4.96 -0.96
C ASN A 53 -11.97 -5.09 0.57
N ALA A 54 -13.18 -4.96 1.14
CA ALA A 54 -13.36 -4.98 2.58
C ALA A 54 -12.84 -6.26 3.21
N LYS A 55 -13.06 -7.40 2.56
CA LYS A 55 -12.62 -8.69 3.11
C LYS A 55 -11.10 -8.81 3.10
N GLU A 56 -10.49 -8.42 2.01
CA GLU A 56 -9.03 -8.43 1.90
C GLU A 56 -8.41 -7.51 2.95
N PHE A 57 -9.03 -6.36 3.18
CA PHE A 57 -8.57 -5.41 4.17
C PHE A 57 -8.60 -6.03 5.57
N GLU A 58 -9.72 -6.66 5.95
CA GLU A 58 -9.83 -7.30 7.25
C GLU A 58 -8.87 -8.48 7.38
N ASN A 59 -8.68 -9.25 6.32
CA ASN A 59 -7.72 -10.35 6.35
C ASN A 59 -6.29 -9.85 6.56
N ALA A 60 -5.95 -8.71 6.00
CA ALA A 60 -4.62 -8.14 6.16
C ALA A 60 -4.31 -7.76 7.59
N LYS A 61 -5.33 -7.47 8.39
CA LYS A 61 -5.14 -7.15 9.81
C LYS A 61 -4.63 -8.36 10.61
N GLU A 62 -4.75 -9.56 10.06
CA GLU A 62 -4.24 -10.76 10.71
C GLU A 62 -2.74 -10.92 10.50
N VAL A 63 -2.15 -10.17 9.59
CA VAL A 63 -0.73 -10.25 9.29
C VAL A 63 0.03 -9.40 10.33
N PRO A 64 1.04 -9.95 10.99
CA PRO A 64 1.78 -9.19 11.99
C PRO A 64 2.58 -8.04 11.38
N ASP A 65 2.92 -7.08 12.21
CA ASP A 65 3.75 -5.93 11.83
C ASP A 65 3.08 -5.06 10.77
N HIS A 66 1.93 -4.53 11.11
CA HIS A 66 1.19 -3.62 10.24
C HIS A 66 0.72 -2.39 11.03
N VAL A 67 0.34 -1.35 10.29
CA VAL A 67 -0.28 -0.15 10.86
C VAL A 67 -1.54 0.13 10.04
N VAL A 68 -2.65 0.37 10.73
CA VAL A 68 -3.89 0.79 10.09
C VAL A 68 -3.98 2.30 10.11
N LEU A 69 -4.25 2.92 8.98
CA LEU A 69 -4.38 4.37 8.84
C LEU A 69 -5.84 4.75 8.75
N THR A 70 -6.20 5.84 9.41
CA THR A 70 -7.55 6.41 9.34
C THR A 70 -7.48 7.79 8.69
N GLU A 71 -8.62 8.29 8.21
CA GLU A 71 -8.69 9.60 7.56
C GLU A 71 -9.70 10.48 8.29
N SER A 72 -9.22 11.56 8.89
CA SER A 72 -10.09 12.44 9.67
C SER A 72 -11.18 13.11 8.81
N ALA A 73 -10.86 13.43 7.57
CA ALA A 73 -11.84 14.05 6.67
C ALA A 73 -12.97 13.09 6.27
N LEU A 74 -12.81 11.79 6.55
CA LEU A 74 -13.82 10.78 6.28
C LEU A 74 -14.29 10.15 7.60
N ASP A 75 -14.50 10.98 8.61
CA ASP A 75 -15.00 10.57 9.93
C ASP A 75 -14.13 9.50 10.60
N ASN A 76 -12.82 9.64 10.44
CA ASN A 76 -11.82 8.71 11.02
C ASN A 76 -12.01 7.27 10.54
N ARG A 77 -12.55 7.12 9.35
CA ARG A 77 -12.72 5.83 8.75
C ARG A 77 -11.36 5.23 8.39
N GLU A 78 -11.23 3.92 8.53
CA GLU A 78 -10.01 3.22 8.12
C GLU A 78 -9.88 3.25 6.60
N VAL A 79 -8.71 3.63 6.10
CA VAL A 79 -8.51 3.80 4.67
C VAL A 79 -7.37 2.97 4.12
N ALA A 80 -6.38 2.64 4.94
CA ALA A 80 -5.18 1.96 4.44
C ALA A 80 -4.54 1.09 5.52
N ILE A 81 -3.76 0.12 5.07
CA ILE A 81 -2.89 -0.67 5.92
C ILE A 81 -1.52 -0.66 5.29
N VAL A 82 -0.49 -0.39 6.08
CA VAL A 82 0.89 -0.54 5.62
C VAL A 82 1.53 -1.68 6.41
N LEU A 83 2.34 -2.48 5.73
CA LEU A 83 3.01 -3.61 6.37
C LEU A 83 4.51 -3.40 6.33
N LYS A 84 5.19 -3.87 7.37
CA LYS A 84 6.65 -3.79 7.44
C LYS A 84 7.25 -4.48 6.21
N PRO A 85 8.28 -3.89 5.58
CA PRO A 85 8.95 -4.56 4.48
C PRO A 85 9.48 -5.94 4.89
N ARG A 86 9.36 -6.92 4.01
CA ARG A 86 9.86 -8.27 4.25
C ARG A 86 10.13 -8.97 2.92
N GLU A 87 10.92 -10.03 2.99
CA GLU A 87 11.24 -10.81 1.80
C GLU A 87 10.12 -11.76 1.43
N GLU A 88 9.57 -12.44 2.42
CA GLU A 88 8.53 -13.43 2.18
C GLU A 88 7.20 -12.95 2.68
N TRP A 89 6.18 -13.15 1.85
CA TRP A 89 4.84 -12.65 2.13
C TRP A 89 3.84 -13.80 2.23
N PRO A 90 2.82 -13.67 3.08
CA PRO A 90 1.74 -14.65 3.10
C PRO A 90 1.12 -14.82 1.72
N LYS A 91 0.59 -16.02 1.47
CA LYS A 91 0.07 -16.39 0.15
C LYS A 91 -0.97 -15.41 -0.38
N MET A 92 -1.78 -14.82 0.50
CA MET A 92 -2.84 -13.90 0.08
C MET A 92 -2.29 -12.72 -0.75
N PHE A 93 -1.04 -12.32 -0.52
CA PHE A 93 -0.46 -11.18 -1.22
C PHE A 93 -0.22 -11.45 -2.70
N LYS A 94 -0.18 -12.70 -3.10
CA LYS A 94 -0.03 -13.06 -4.51
C LYS A 94 -1.30 -12.74 -5.31
N PHE A 95 -2.42 -12.60 -4.65
CA PHE A 95 -3.71 -12.39 -5.30
C PHE A 95 -4.21 -10.96 -5.18
N LEU A 96 -3.47 -10.07 -4.52
CA LEU A 96 -3.85 -8.68 -4.40
C LEU A 96 -3.57 -7.96 -5.71
N ARG A 97 -4.49 -7.07 -6.09
CA ARG A 97 -4.35 -6.31 -7.33
C ARG A 97 -3.63 -5.00 -7.06
N LEU A 98 -2.70 -4.65 -7.93
CA LEU A 98 -2.07 -3.34 -7.86
C LEU A 98 -3.12 -2.26 -8.06
N TYR A 99 -2.92 -1.13 -7.42
CA TYR A 99 -3.82 0.01 -7.56
C TYR A 99 -3.62 0.61 -8.95
N LYS A 100 -4.63 0.49 -9.80
CA LYS A 100 -4.59 0.97 -11.17
C LYS A 100 -5.91 1.62 -11.50
N ASP A 101 -5.88 2.59 -12.39
CA ASP A 101 -7.09 3.08 -13.00
C ASP A 101 -7.58 2.06 -14.01
N ALA A 102 -8.81 2.21 -14.45
CA ALA A 102 -9.31 1.44 -15.56
C ALA A 102 -8.37 1.65 -16.75
N PRO A 103 -8.13 0.62 -17.54
CA PRO A 103 -7.25 0.77 -18.69
C PRO A 103 -7.67 1.94 -19.55
N VAL A 104 -6.77 2.86 -19.74
CA VAL A 104 -7.01 3.94 -20.67
C VAL A 104 -6.74 3.36 -22.02
N ALA A 105 -7.63 3.56 -22.93
CA ALA A 105 -7.37 3.16 -24.27
C ALA A 105 -6.19 3.95 -24.71
N VAL A 106 -5.14 3.32 -24.83
CA VAL A 106 -3.99 3.94 -25.17
C VAL A 106 -3.93 4.08 -26.55
N THR A 107 -4.15 5.13 -26.89
CA THR A 107 -3.89 5.33 -28.15
C THR A 107 -2.59 5.75 -28.16
N GLN A 108 -1.78 5.35 -28.10
CA GLN A 108 -0.75 5.65 -28.05
C GLN A 108 -0.06 6.31 -28.77
N PRO A 109 0.46 6.95 -28.62
CA PRO A 109 1.11 7.72 -29.25
C PRO A 109 2.17 7.34 -29.63
N PRO A 110 2.41 7.46 -30.23
CA PRO A 110 3.24 7.18 -30.66
C PRO A 110 4.28 7.74 -30.30
N ALA A 111 4.73 7.39 -30.13
CA ALA A 111 5.60 7.72 -29.77
C ALA A 111 6.38 8.36 -30.32
N SER A 112 6.28 8.44 -30.82
CA SER A 112 6.78 8.95 -31.20
C SER A 112 6.81 9.71 -31.10
N ALA A 113 6.55 9.75 -30.97
CA ALA A 113 6.55 10.53 -30.85
C ALA A 113 7.18 10.69 -30.42
#